data_9375076bdd547abcdd6641a14065b605
#
_entry.id   9375076bdd547abcdd6641a14065b605
#
_cell.length_a   1.000
_cell.length_b   1.000
_cell.length_c   1.000
_cell.angle_alpha   90.00
_cell.angle_beta   90.00
_cell.angle_gamma   90.00
#
_symmetry.space_group_name_H-M   'P 1'
#
loop_
_entity.id
_entity.type
_entity.pdbx_description
1 polymer ?
#
loop_
_entity_poly.entity_id
_entity_poly.type
_entity_poly.pdbx_seq_one_letter_code
_entity_poly.pdbx_strand_id
1 'polypeptide(L)'
;MRISTSTGTCGSVFWTQKMYYSCEQAIESIAKAGFDAIDLCFVAYGRKGLPMDAPDWRDWVKRQKENCDKHNLPVTQAHAHYYSVAESMKFTALDWEDNIGRIKRDIEAAGMCQV
;
A
#
# COMPACT_ATOMS: atom_id res chain seq x y z
N MET A 1 -2.94 -6.09 24.37
CA MET A 1 -1.92 -5.93 23.31
C MET A 1 -2.66 -5.94 21.99
N ARG A 2 -2.43 -5.00 21.11
CA ARG A 2 -3.02 -4.99 19.76
C ARG A 2 -2.04 -5.63 18.78
N ILE A 3 -2.56 -6.48 17.90
CA ILE A 3 -1.74 -7.19 16.91
C ILE A 3 -2.18 -6.69 15.52
N SER A 4 -1.21 -6.19 14.75
CA SER A 4 -1.44 -5.78 13.37
C SER A 4 -0.60 -6.60 12.39
N THR A 5 -1.04 -6.61 11.14
CA THR A 5 -0.28 -7.17 10.02
C THR A 5 -0.48 -6.33 8.78
N SER A 6 0.38 -6.51 7.79
CA SER A 6 0.40 -5.73 6.56
C SER A 6 -0.36 -6.42 5.43
N THR A 7 -1.07 -5.62 4.63
CA THR A 7 -1.60 -6.09 3.33
C THR A 7 -0.50 -6.59 2.40
N GLY A 8 0.74 -6.13 2.60
CA GLY A 8 1.90 -6.61 1.86
C GLY A 8 2.20 -8.09 2.07
N THR A 9 1.85 -8.67 3.21
CA THR A 9 2.03 -10.11 3.48
C THR A 9 1.05 -10.98 2.70
N CYS A 10 -0.11 -10.44 2.35
CA CYS A 10 -1.15 -11.15 1.61
C CYS A 10 -1.10 -10.87 0.11
N GLY A 11 -0.59 -9.71 -0.30
CA GLY A 11 -0.85 -9.14 -1.62
C GLY A 11 0.26 -9.25 -2.64
N SER A 12 1.51 -9.42 -2.25
CA SER A 12 2.55 -9.47 -3.26
C SER A 12 3.67 -10.42 -2.89
N VAL A 13 4.05 -11.24 -3.83
CA VAL A 13 5.39 -11.81 -3.82
C VAL A 13 6.29 -10.83 -4.55
N PHE A 14 7.06 -10.10 -3.79
CA PHE A 14 7.99 -9.07 -4.26
C PHE A 14 8.88 -9.57 -5.42
N TRP A 15 9.20 -10.87 -5.39
CA TRP A 15 10.09 -11.53 -6.33
C TRP A 15 9.42 -11.96 -7.63
N THR A 16 8.11 -12.26 -7.65
CA THR A 16 7.42 -12.78 -8.83
C THR A 16 6.58 -11.75 -9.55
N GLN A 17 6.45 -10.54 -8.98
CA GLN A 17 5.58 -9.46 -9.49
C GLN A 17 4.10 -9.86 -9.68
N LYS A 18 3.68 -10.97 -9.11
CA LYS A 18 2.29 -11.42 -9.15
C LYS A 18 1.57 -10.95 -7.89
N MET A 19 0.41 -10.32 -8.09
CA MET A 19 -0.55 -10.06 -7.02
C MET A 19 -1.38 -11.32 -6.81
N TYR A 20 -1.31 -11.91 -5.62
CA TYR A 20 -2.15 -13.07 -5.28
C TYR A 20 -3.53 -12.64 -4.78
N TYR A 21 -3.60 -11.51 -4.08
CA TYR A 21 -4.83 -10.95 -3.54
C TYR A 21 -4.96 -9.47 -3.91
N SER A 22 -6.18 -9.03 -4.19
CA SER A 22 -6.48 -7.60 -4.19
C SER A 22 -6.34 -7.04 -2.76
N CYS A 23 -6.26 -5.72 -2.65
CA CYS A 23 -6.21 -5.08 -1.33
C CYS A 23 -7.45 -5.41 -0.50
N GLU A 24 -8.61 -5.44 -1.13
CA GLU A 24 -9.90 -5.80 -0.52
C GLU A 24 -9.87 -7.23 0.05
N GLN A 25 -9.37 -8.19 -0.72
CA GLN A 25 -9.22 -9.58 -0.29
C GLN A 25 -8.22 -9.71 0.87
N ALA A 26 -7.12 -8.93 0.83
CA ALA A 26 -6.14 -8.90 1.91
C ALA A 26 -6.77 -8.35 3.21
N ILE A 27 -7.48 -7.23 3.14
CA ILE A 27 -8.19 -6.63 4.29
C ILE A 27 -9.19 -7.64 4.88
N GLU A 28 -10.01 -8.27 4.05
CA GLU A 28 -10.97 -9.28 4.50
C GLU A 28 -10.29 -10.48 5.17
N SER A 29 -9.20 -10.97 4.61
CA SER A 29 -8.44 -12.09 5.16
C SER A 29 -7.81 -11.75 6.53
N ILE A 30 -7.26 -10.54 6.67
CA ILE A 30 -6.69 -10.01 7.90
C ILE A 30 -7.77 -9.89 8.98
N ALA A 31 -8.94 -9.36 8.62
CA ALA A 31 -10.07 -9.26 9.53
C ALA A 31 -10.55 -10.65 10.01
N LYS A 32 -10.70 -11.59 9.09
CA LYS A 32 -11.07 -12.99 9.42
C LYS A 32 -10.06 -13.70 10.31
N ALA A 33 -8.78 -13.34 10.18
CA ALA A 33 -7.72 -13.89 11.01
C ALA A 33 -7.70 -13.30 12.44
N GLY A 34 -8.52 -12.29 12.74
CA GLY A 34 -8.68 -11.72 14.07
C GLY A 34 -7.60 -10.71 14.47
N PHE A 35 -6.97 -10.05 13.52
CA PHE A 35 -6.06 -8.93 13.81
C PHE A 35 -6.83 -7.69 14.27
N ASP A 36 -6.22 -6.91 15.17
CA ASP A 36 -6.82 -5.72 15.78
C ASP A 36 -6.60 -4.44 14.98
N ALA A 37 -5.66 -4.46 14.05
CA ALA A 37 -5.27 -3.32 13.23
C ALA A 37 -4.58 -3.78 11.93
N ILE A 38 -4.42 -2.84 11.00
CA ILE A 38 -3.84 -3.14 9.68
C ILE A 38 -2.78 -2.10 9.29
N ASP A 39 -1.78 -2.56 8.55
CA ASP A 39 -0.84 -1.77 7.79
C ASP A 39 -1.20 -1.84 6.31
N LEU A 40 -1.45 -0.68 5.68
CA LEU A 40 -1.68 -0.57 4.24
C LEU A 40 -0.36 -0.39 3.49
N CYS A 41 0.06 -1.43 2.78
CA CYS A 41 1.29 -1.45 2.02
C CYS A 41 1.09 -0.85 0.62
N PHE A 42 1.07 0.48 0.49
CA PHE A 42 0.82 1.16 -0.79
C PHE A 42 1.86 0.81 -1.86
N VAL A 43 3.11 0.58 -1.47
CA VAL A 43 4.16 0.17 -2.42
C VAL A 43 3.80 -1.11 -3.18
N ALA A 44 3.05 -2.02 -2.57
CA ALA A 44 2.60 -3.25 -3.23
C ALA A 44 1.63 -2.98 -4.40
N TYR A 45 0.91 -1.87 -4.36
CA TYR A 45 -0.12 -1.48 -5.32
C TYR A 45 0.29 -0.31 -6.23
N GLY A 46 1.53 0.19 -6.10
CA GLY A 46 2.02 1.39 -6.80
C GLY A 46 2.83 1.13 -8.06
N ARG A 47 2.95 -0.12 -8.51
CA ARG A 47 3.62 -0.45 -9.77
C ARG A 47 2.78 -0.01 -10.97
N LYS A 48 3.44 0.17 -12.12
CA LYS A 48 2.79 0.54 -13.37
C LYS A 48 1.59 -0.37 -13.67
N GLY A 49 0.43 0.25 -13.89
CA GLY A 49 -0.82 -0.46 -14.17
C GLY A 49 -1.55 -1.00 -12.94
N LEU A 50 -1.06 -0.77 -11.73
CA LEU A 50 -1.74 -1.11 -10.48
C LEU A 50 -2.55 0.09 -9.94
N PRO A 51 -3.47 -0.13 -8.99
CA PRO A 51 -4.41 0.90 -8.55
C PRO A 51 -3.78 2.21 -8.09
N MET A 52 -2.65 2.19 -7.40
CA MET A 52 -1.96 3.41 -6.94
C MET A 52 -1.26 4.17 -8.08
N ASP A 53 -1.09 3.55 -9.26
CA ASP A 53 -0.54 4.18 -10.45
C ASP A 53 -1.63 4.76 -11.36
N ALA A 54 -2.89 4.42 -11.14
CA ALA A 54 -4.03 4.87 -11.93
C ALA A 54 -4.41 6.33 -11.62
N PRO A 55 -5.03 7.07 -12.57
CA PRO A 55 -5.47 8.45 -12.33
C PRO A 55 -6.46 8.59 -11.18
N ASP A 56 -7.27 7.57 -10.93
CA ASP A 56 -8.31 7.52 -9.89
C ASP A 56 -7.82 6.88 -8.57
N TRP A 57 -6.51 6.85 -8.36
CA TRP A 57 -5.92 6.23 -7.17
C TRP A 57 -6.48 6.75 -5.83
N ARG A 58 -6.91 8.04 -5.77
CA ARG A 58 -7.52 8.60 -4.56
C ARG A 58 -8.85 7.94 -4.23
N ASP A 59 -9.68 7.68 -5.23
CA ASP A 59 -10.95 6.96 -5.05
C ASP A 59 -10.69 5.51 -4.63
N TRP A 60 -9.63 4.89 -5.17
CA TRP A 60 -9.22 3.57 -4.72
C TRP A 60 -8.80 3.57 -3.25
N VAL A 61 -7.95 4.51 -2.80
CA VAL A 61 -7.53 4.63 -1.39
C VAL A 61 -8.73 4.84 -0.48
N LYS A 62 -9.67 5.71 -0.86
CA LYS A 62 -10.90 5.94 -0.11
C LYS A 62 -11.70 4.65 0.08
N ARG A 63 -11.89 3.87 -0.99
CA ARG A 63 -12.56 2.56 -0.90
C ARG A 63 -11.82 1.59 0.03
N GLN A 64 -10.49 1.58 0.02
CA GLN A 64 -9.72 0.72 0.93
C GLN A 64 -9.90 1.14 2.38
N LYS A 65 -9.89 2.44 2.66
CA LYS A 65 -10.17 2.97 4.01
C LYS A 65 -11.57 2.59 4.47
N GLU A 66 -12.58 2.78 3.63
CA GLU A 66 -13.97 2.38 3.91
C GLU A 66 -14.09 0.87 4.18
N ASN A 67 -13.33 0.06 3.44
CA ASN A 67 -13.29 -1.38 3.64
C ASN A 67 -12.64 -1.75 4.99
N CYS A 68 -11.55 -1.09 5.37
CA CYS A 68 -10.96 -1.25 6.70
C CYS A 68 -11.97 -0.89 7.81
N ASP A 69 -12.68 0.22 7.67
CA ASP A 69 -13.68 0.67 8.64
C ASP A 69 -14.84 -0.32 8.78
N LYS A 70 -15.32 -0.84 7.65
CA LYS A 70 -16.37 -1.89 7.62
C LYS A 70 -15.97 -3.14 8.42
N HIS A 71 -14.69 -3.46 8.44
CA HIS A 71 -14.15 -4.61 9.17
C HIS A 71 -13.63 -4.26 10.57
N ASN A 72 -13.82 -3.02 11.04
CA ASN A 72 -13.30 -2.54 12.32
C ASN A 72 -11.78 -2.71 12.45
N LEU A 73 -11.05 -2.54 11.35
CA LEU A 73 -9.59 -2.59 11.28
C LEU A 73 -9.02 -1.16 11.18
N PRO A 74 -8.66 -0.50 12.27
CA PRO A 74 -8.00 0.80 12.19
C PRO A 74 -6.66 0.66 11.44
N VAL A 75 -6.42 1.58 10.51
CA VAL A 75 -5.12 1.69 9.83
C VAL A 75 -4.16 2.37 10.79
N THR A 76 -3.10 1.69 11.20
CA THR A 76 -2.13 2.21 12.19
C THR A 76 -0.77 2.45 11.59
N GLN A 77 -0.55 1.99 10.37
CA GLN A 77 0.70 2.12 9.65
C GLN A 77 0.43 2.05 8.14
N ALA A 78 1.32 2.67 7.36
CA ALA A 78 1.35 2.52 5.91
C ALA A 78 2.80 2.45 5.42
N HIS A 79 3.03 1.69 4.34
CA HIS A 79 4.32 1.60 3.69
C HIS A 79 4.29 2.32 2.35
N ALA A 80 5.14 3.32 2.22
CA ALA A 80 5.40 4.04 0.98
C ALA A 80 6.48 3.34 0.13
N HIS A 81 6.65 3.78 -1.10
CA HIS A 81 7.75 3.37 -1.96
C HIS A 81 9.08 3.66 -1.28
N TYR A 82 9.98 2.69 -1.38
CA TYR A 82 11.36 2.78 -0.94
C TYR A 82 12.27 2.12 -1.97
N TYR A 83 13.51 2.55 -1.98
CA TYR A 83 14.52 2.07 -2.91
C TYR A 83 15.80 1.75 -2.15
N SER A 84 16.48 0.68 -2.53
CA SER A 84 17.81 0.41 -2.01
C SER A 84 18.80 1.44 -2.51
N VAL A 85 19.90 1.64 -1.77
CA VAL A 85 20.99 2.52 -2.21
C VAL A 85 21.53 2.08 -3.57
N ALA A 86 21.68 0.77 -3.79
CA ALA A 86 22.20 0.22 -5.04
C ALA A 86 21.27 0.49 -6.24
N GLU A 87 19.95 0.53 -6.04
CA GLU A 87 18.99 0.91 -7.06
C GLU A 87 19.04 2.42 -7.32
N SER A 88 19.00 3.22 -6.25
CA SER A 88 18.98 4.68 -6.37
C SER A 88 20.22 5.26 -7.03
N MET A 89 21.39 4.63 -6.89
CA MET A 89 22.60 5.03 -7.59
C MET A 89 22.54 4.91 -9.12
N LYS A 90 21.56 4.16 -9.65
CA LYS A 90 21.35 3.97 -11.09
C LYS A 90 20.28 4.90 -11.65
N PHE A 91 19.62 5.69 -10.82
CA PHE A 91 18.53 6.54 -11.25
C PHE A 91 19.03 7.75 -12.05
N THR A 92 18.39 8.00 -13.18
CA THR A 92 18.47 9.26 -13.91
C THR A 92 17.68 10.35 -13.17
N ALA A 93 17.80 11.59 -13.64
CA ALA A 93 16.98 12.69 -13.10
C ALA A 93 15.48 12.44 -13.26
N LEU A 94 15.07 11.83 -14.39
CA LEU A 94 13.66 11.46 -14.63
C LEU A 94 13.18 10.34 -13.70
N ASP A 95 14.04 9.35 -13.45
CA ASP A 95 13.70 8.29 -12.48
C ASP A 95 13.52 8.87 -11.09
N TRP A 96 14.34 9.82 -10.68
CA TRP A 96 14.19 10.51 -9.39
C TRP A 96 12.89 11.30 -9.31
N GLU A 97 12.50 12.01 -10.37
CA GLU A 97 11.24 12.77 -10.42
C GLU A 97 10.02 11.83 -10.28
N ASP A 98 9.99 10.74 -11.03
CA ASP A 98 8.93 9.72 -10.94
C ASP A 98 8.85 9.09 -9.55
N ASN A 99 9.99 8.71 -8.98
CA ASN A 99 10.06 8.07 -7.67
C ASN A 99 9.64 9.00 -6.54
N ILE A 100 10.03 10.27 -6.58
CA ILE A 100 9.56 11.29 -5.64
C ILE A 100 8.05 11.48 -5.78
N GLY A 101 7.53 11.49 -7.00
CA GLY A 101 6.10 11.55 -7.28
C GLY A 101 5.33 10.39 -6.62
N ARG A 102 5.85 9.17 -6.71
CA ARG A 102 5.27 7.97 -6.07
C ARG A 102 5.28 8.09 -4.55
N ILE A 103 6.39 8.46 -3.95
CA ILE A 103 6.51 8.65 -2.49
C ILE A 103 5.52 9.72 -1.99
N LYS A 104 5.40 10.86 -2.69
CA LYS A 104 4.44 11.90 -2.33
C LYS A 104 3.00 11.39 -2.36
N ARG A 105 2.65 10.60 -3.37
CA ARG A 105 1.34 9.95 -3.51
C ARG A 105 1.05 9.02 -2.33
N ASP A 106 2.02 8.21 -1.94
CA ASP A 106 1.86 7.28 -0.82
C ASP A 106 1.71 8.01 0.52
N ILE A 107 2.42 9.13 0.72
CA ILE A 107 2.25 10.00 1.90
C ILE A 107 0.85 10.61 1.92
N GLU A 108 0.37 11.11 0.79
CA GLU A 108 -1.00 11.62 0.68
C GLU A 108 -2.03 10.52 0.99
N ALA A 109 -1.83 9.31 0.45
CA ALA A 109 -2.68 8.15 0.70
C ALA A 109 -2.70 7.77 2.19
N ALA A 110 -1.55 7.79 2.86
CA ALA A 110 -1.48 7.56 4.30
C ALA A 110 -2.28 8.61 5.08
N GLY A 111 -2.14 9.88 4.74
CA GLY A 111 -2.94 10.96 5.33
C GLY A 111 -4.45 10.78 5.12
N MET A 112 -4.88 10.30 3.94
CA MET A 112 -6.30 9.96 3.68
C MET A 112 -6.80 8.81 4.58
N CYS A 113 -5.92 7.93 5.02
CA CYS A 113 -6.22 6.83 5.94
C CYS A 113 -6.06 7.21 7.43
N GLN A 114 -5.69 8.46 7.72
CA GLN A 114 -5.48 8.99 9.07
C GLN A 114 -4.27 8.35 9.80
N VAL A 115 -3.23 8.02 9.05
CA VAL A 115 -1.97 7.48 9.56
C VAL A 115 -0.94 8.60 9.71
#